data_db0e1d3f823454a09eef694b12279244
#
_entry.id   db0e1d3f823454a09eef694b12279244
#
_cell.length_a   1.000
_cell.length_b   1.000
_cell.length_c   1.000
_cell.angle_alpha   90.00
_cell.angle_beta   90.00
_cell.angle_gamma   90.00
#
_symmetry.space_group_name_H-M   'P 1'
#
loop_
_entity.id
_entity.type
_entity.pdbx_description
1 polymer ?
#
loop_
_entity_poly.entity_id
_entity_poly.type
_entity_poly.pdbx_seq_one_letter_code
_entity_poly.pdbx_strand_id
1 'polypeptide(L)'
;MDIGLMMDSDYREGQTQREAFDAVLTMADQAEIWGFDSIWLAERHFSPPGSAALVPSIGSAPLLLATAIAMRTSRIRIGTAVLLLPLGHPVRLAEEVATLDHLSQGRLDLGIGRSSFPRAYEGYNIPYAESRARFQEYLDVMRLAWTQPRFSYTGTFYTFRDVEVLPKPFQYPHPPLHQAAATPDTFAAIGTMGLGLLVALIGTPMAELAPVIAAYQTAWQAAGHPGQGEVRLRLPIYVADTLEQAQADPRPSVMPYYERLRQGYLRSAQQFENAERTALAAQLATLTYEELLQERVVFGTPRDVVERLRTVQQALGLSGFIIEPNVGGGIPLERVARSLDLFAYVVAPQLREAI
;
A
#
# COMPACT_ATOMS: atom_id res chain seq x y z
N MET A 1 -7.67 -12.68 11.39
CA MET A 1 -7.69 -11.59 10.39
C MET A 1 -6.57 -10.61 10.72
N ASP A 2 -5.72 -10.28 9.76
CA ASP A 2 -4.61 -9.32 9.93
C ASP A 2 -5.14 -7.87 9.82
N ILE A 3 -4.67 -6.99 10.70
CA ILE A 3 -5.05 -5.58 10.74
C ILE A 3 -3.79 -4.73 10.71
N GLY A 4 -3.50 -4.20 9.52
CA GLY A 4 -2.36 -3.31 9.29
C GLY A 4 -2.75 -1.84 9.33
N LEU A 5 -1.77 -0.98 9.60
CA LEU A 5 -1.90 0.48 9.58
C LEU A 5 -1.11 1.06 8.42
N MET A 6 -1.77 1.84 7.55
CA MET A 6 -1.12 2.56 6.45
C MET A 6 -0.45 3.84 6.96
N MET A 7 0.79 4.04 6.55
CA MET A 7 1.58 5.23 6.86
C MET A 7 2.09 5.86 5.55
N ASP A 8 1.39 6.88 5.07
CA ASP A 8 1.80 7.64 3.88
C ASP A 8 2.97 8.60 4.14
N SER A 9 3.45 8.67 5.39
CA SER A 9 4.50 9.61 5.83
C SER A 9 4.12 11.05 5.50
N ASP A 10 2.94 11.45 5.98
CA ASP A 10 2.33 12.76 5.72
C ASP A 10 3.29 13.91 6.01
N TYR A 11 3.34 14.88 5.11
CA TYR A 11 4.10 16.10 5.26
C TYR A 11 3.18 17.31 5.07
N ARG A 12 2.81 17.94 6.17
CA ARG A 12 1.78 18.99 6.20
C ARG A 12 2.38 20.36 5.97
N GLU A 13 1.58 21.27 5.43
CA GLU A 13 1.95 22.68 5.31
C GLU A 13 2.22 23.27 6.69
N GLY A 14 3.33 24.04 6.82
CA GLY A 14 3.78 24.62 8.08
C GLY A 14 4.55 23.66 9.00
N GLN A 15 4.60 22.37 8.70
CA GLN A 15 5.38 21.39 9.44
C GLN A 15 6.83 21.38 8.94
N THR A 16 7.80 21.25 9.86
CA THR A 16 9.19 20.98 9.48
C THR A 16 9.35 19.51 9.06
N GLN A 17 10.34 19.21 8.23
CA GLN A 17 10.63 17.83 7.83
C GLN A 17 10.96 16.94 9.04
N ARG A 18 11.65 17.51 10.05
CA ARG A 18 11.94 16.78 11.29
C ARG A 18 10.66 16.36 12.01
N GLU A 19 9.74 17.28 12.21
CA GLU A 19 8.44 16.97 12.84
C GLU A 19 7.66 15.92 12.08
N ALA A 20 7.74 15.92 10.73
CA ALA A 20 7.12 14.89 9.92
C ALA A 20 7.75 13.51 10.15
N PHE A 21 9.08 13.39 10.23
CA PHE A 21 9.75 12.13 10.57
C PHE A 21 9.46 11.69 12.01
N ASP A 22 9.50 12.61 12.97
CA ASP A 22 9.18 12.30 14.37
C ASP A 22 7.73 11.79 14.51
N ALA A 23 6.79 12.37 13.76
CA ALA A 23 5.39 11.90 13.73
C ALA A 23 5.25 10.47 13.16
N VAL A 24 5.96 10.14 12.08
CA VAL A 24 5.98 8.78 11.52
C VAL A 24 6.51 7.77 12.54
N LEU A 25 7.63 8.06 13.18
CA LEU A 25 8.24 7.16 14.16
C LEU A 25 7.36 6.98 15.41
N THR A 26 6.76 8.08 15.90
CA THR A 26 5.82 8.04 17.03
C THR A 26 4.58 7.22 16.68
N MET A 27 4.03 7.37 15.49
CA MET A 27 2.88 6.59 15.03
C MET A 27 3.21 5.09 14.95
N ALA A 28 4.44 4.73 14.54
CA ALA A 28 4.87 3.34 14.49
C ALA A 28 4.97 2.72 15.90
N ASP A 29 5.55 3.45 16.86
CA ASP A 29 5.58 3.00 18.26
C ASP A 29 4.17 2.80 18.81
N GLN A 30 3.26 3.74 18.54
CA GLN A 30 1.87 3.65 18.98
C GLN A 30 1.13 2.50 18.30
N ALA A 31 1.37 2.23 17.02
CA ALA A 31 0.75 1.10 16.31
C ALA A 31 1.07 -0.25 16.98
N GLU A 32 2.31 -0.44 17.45
CA GLU A 32 2.68 -1.64 18.23
C GLU A 32 1.96 -1.68 19.57
N ILE A 33 1.82 -0.55 20.27
CA ILE A 33 1.10 -0.45 21.55
C ILE A 33 -0.38 -0.74 21.35
N TRP A 34 -1.00 -0.19 20.31
CA TRP A 34 -2.40 -0.45 19.95
C TRP A 34 -2.66 -1.88 19.48
N GLY A 35 -1.61 -2.68 19.26
CA GLY A 35 -1.75 -4.08 18.87
C GLY A 35 -2.13 -4.27 17.40
N PHE A 36 -1.74 -3.36 16.51
CA PHE A 36 -1.77 -3.62 15.07
C PHE A 36 -0.81 -4.76 14.74
N ASP A 37 -1.20 -5.59 13.77
CA ASP A 37 -0.40 -6.73 13.34
C ASP A 37 0.76 -6.27 12.44
N SER A 38 0.53 -5.21 11.66
CA SER A 38 1.51 -4.67 10.70
C SER A 38 1.35 -3.17 10.47
N ILE A 39 2.45 -2.53 10.03
CA ILE A 39 2.45 -1.19 9.46
C ILE A 39 2.89 -1.26 8.00
N TRP A 40 2.37 -0.36 7.17
CA TRP A 40 2.62 -0.36 5.73
C TRP A 40 3.07 1.01 5.27
N LEU A 41 4.29 1.09 4.75
CA LEU A 41 4.94 2.33 4.32
C LEU A 41 4.76 2.55 2.81
N ALA A 42 4.30 3.74 2.41
CA ALA A 42 4.27 4.13 1.01
C ALA A 42 5.62 4.69 0.54
N GLU A 43 5.97 4.41 -0.73
CA GLU A 43 7.02 5.13 -1.45
C GLU A 43 6.40 6.29 -2.22
N ARG A 44 6.83 7.51 -1.90
CA ARG A 44 6.31 8.75 -2.50
C ARG A 44 7.46 9.67 -2.90
N HIS A 45 7.49 10.05 -4.18
CA HIS A 45 8.49 10.96 -4.71
C HIS A 45 7.86 12.26 -5.18
N PHE A 46 8.62 13.37 -5.06
CA PHE A 46 8.25 14.69 -5.56
C PHE A 46 6.87 15.18 -5.07
N SER A 47 6.60 14.96 -3.78
CA SER A 47 5.30 15.22 -3.14
C SER A 47 5.37 16.25 -2.00
N PRO A 48 5.95 17.46 -2.21
CA PRO A 48 5.99 18.48 -1.17
C PRO A 48 4.60 19.07 -0.90
N PRO A 49 4.38 19.70 0.28
CA PRO A 49 3.17 20.48 0.57
C PRO A 49 2.92 21.55 -0.50
N GLY A 50 1.67 21.88 -0.77
CA GLY A 50 1.27 22.85 -1.79
C GLY A 50 1.45 22.38 -3.23
N SER A 51 2.00 21.20 -3.48
CA SER A 51 2.11 20.63 -4.82
C SER A 51 0.80 19.97 -5.27
N ALA A 52 0.74 19.62 -6.58
CA ALA A 52 -0.35 18.80 -7.13
C ALA A 52 -0.22 17.30 -6.79
N ALA A 53 0.57 16.94 -5.79
CA ALA A 53 0.70 15.58 -5.31
C ALA A 53 -0.61 15.09 -4.69
N LEU A 54 -0.88 13.80 -4.84
CA LEU A 54 -2.07 13.18 -4.28
C LEU A 54 -2.07 13.28 -2.74
N VAL A 55 -0.94 12.93 -2.13
CA VAL A 55 -0.67 13.10 -0.71
C VAL A 55 0.69 13.75 -0.57
N PRO A 56 0.80 14.93 0.08
CA PRO A 56 2.10 15.47 0.47
C PRO A 56 2.81 14.51 1.43
N SER A 57 4.06 14.15 1.13
CA SER A 57 4.77 13.10 1.86
C SER A 57 6.28 13.30 1.83
N ILE A 58 6.95 12.86 2.89
CA ILE A 58 8.41 12.72 2.97
C ILE A 58 8.89 11.28 2.78
N GLY A 59 8.00 10.33 2.50
CA GLY A 59 8.26 8.89 2.41
C GLY A 59 8.97 8.47 1.13
N SER A 60 10.08 9.12 0.76
CA SER A 60 10.83 8.80 -0.45
C SER A 60 11.78 7.60 -0.31
N ALA A 61 12.10 7.18 0.90
CA ALA A 61 13.01 6.07 1.19
C ALA A 61 12.39 5.12 2.25
N PRO A 62 11.34 4.37 1.89
CA PRO A 62 10.57 3.58 2.85
C PRO A 62 11.41 2.50 3.56
N LEU A 63 12.44 1.92 2.94
CA LEU A 63 13.29 0.93 3.61
C LEU A 63 14.15 1.54 4.72
N LEU A 64 14.58 2.80 4.59
CA LEU A 64 15.28 3.49 5.68
C LEU A 64 14.34 3.77 6.85
N LEU A 65 13.10 4.20 6.58
CA LEU A 65 12.07 4.34 7.61
C LEU A 65 11.73 2.99 8.25
N ALA A 66 11.54 1.95 7.45
CA ALA A 66 11.30 0.59 7.92
C ALA A 66 12.42 0.10 8.84
N THR A 67 13.68 0.39 8.51
CA THR A 67 14.84 0.06 9.37
C THR A 67 14.76 0.80 10.70
N ALA A 68 14.49 2.11 10.69
CA ALA A 68 14.35 2.90 11.92
C ALA A 68 13.21 2.36 12.81
N ILE A 69 12.08 1.99 12.21
CA ILE A 69 10.93 1.39 12.89
C ILE A 69 11.28 -0.01 13.42
N ALA A 70 11.96 -0.85 12.63
CA ALA A 70 12.37 -2.18 13.06
C ALA A 70 13.24 -2.17 14.33
N MET A 71 14.10 -1.15 14.47
CA MET A 71 14.97 -0.98 15.64
C MET A 71 14.26 -0.39 16.86
N ARG A 72 13.05 0.15 16.71
CA ARG A 72 12.22 0.73 17.79
C ARG A 72 11.12 -0.22 18.28
N THR A 73 10.73 -1.18 17.44
CA THR A 73 9.63 -2.11 17.69
C THR A 73 10.16 -3.54 17.82
N SER A 74 9.36 -4.43 18.38
CA SER A 74 9.79 -5.82 18.65
C SER A 74 8.86 -6.90 18.08
N ARG A 75 7.60 -6.57 17.80
CA ARG A 75 6.57 -7.54 17.39
C ARG A 75 5.90 -7.20 16.06
N ILE A 76 5.56 -5.92 15.88
CA ILE A 76 4.79 -5.47 14.70
C ILE A 76 5.55 -5.79 13.42
N ARG A 77 4.85 -6.33 12.42
CA ARG A 77 5.41 -6.54 11.09
C ARG A 77 5.50 -5.21 10.33
N ILE A 78 6.44 -5.13 9.40
CA ILE A 78 6.71 -3.90 8.65
C ILE A 78 6.57 -4.21 7.17
N GLY A 79 5.55 -3.64 6.55
CA GLY A 79 5.26 -3.79 5.13
C GLY A 79 5.60 -2.55 4.31
N THR A 80 5.73 -2.74 3.01
CA THR A 80 5.73 -1.64 2.04
C THR A 80 4.46 -1.68 1.19
N ALA A 81 3.82 -0.53 0.94
CA ALA A 81 2.62 -0.45 0.12
C ALA A 81 2.64 0.81 -0.78
N VAL A 82 3.49 0.79 -1.81
CA VAL A 82 4.41 -0.26 -2.26
C VAL A 82 5.77 0.32 -2.63
N LEU A 83 6.83 -0.52 -2.72
CA LEU A 83 8.10 -0.14 -3.36
C LEU A 83 7.94 -0.07 -4.89
N LEU A 84 8.51 0.96 -5.49
CA LEU A 84 8.42 1.22 -6.93
C LEU A 84 9.62 0.61 -7.67
N LEU A 85 9.59 -0.69 -7.93
CA LEU A 85 10.72 -1.45 -8.46
C LEU A 85 11.40 -0.81 -9.68
N PRO A 86 10.65 -0.29 -10.70
CA PRO A 86 11.31 0.22 -11.90
C PRO A 86 12.20 1.45 -11.69
N LEU A 87 12.15 2.09 -10.52
CA LEU A 87 12.90 3.33 -10.26
C LEU A 87 14.32 3.08 -9.73
N GLY A 88 14.67 1.85 -9.39
CA GLY A 88 15.94 1.51 -8.75
C GLY A 88 16.77 0.48 -9.51
N HIS A 89 17.70 -0.17 -8.78
CA HIS A 89 18.55 -1.25 -9.27
C HIS A 89 18.25 -2.55 -8.52
N PRO A 90 17.94 -3.68 -9.21
CA PRO A 90 17.38 -4.88 -8.58
C PRO A 90 18.32 -5.55 -7.56
N VAL A 91 19.62 -5.64 -7.85
CA VAL A 91 20.59 -6.24 -6.91
C VAL A 91 20.72 -5.37 -5.67
N ARG A 92 20.82 -4.04 -5.83
CA ARG A 92 20.91 -3.15 -4.67
C ARG A 92 19.68 -3.27 -3.76
N LEU A 93 18.49 -3.28 -4.33
CA LEU A 93 17.26 -3.46 -3.53
C LEU A 93 17.21 -4.85 -2.89
N ALA A 94 17.67 -5.89 -3.59
CA ALA A 94 17.73 -7.24 -3.01
C ALA A 94 18.63 -7.30 -1.77
N GLU A 95 19.79 -6.61 -1.78
CA GLU A 95 20.70 -6.48 -0.65
C GLU A 95 20.08 -5.66 0.50
N GLU A 96 19.45 -4.53 0.19
CA GLU A 96 18.78 -3.67 1.18
C GLU A 96 17.62 -4.40 1.86
N VAL A 97 16.80 -5.12 1.10
CA VAL A 97 15.68 -5.93 1.62
C VAL A 97 16.19 -7.06 2.51
N ALA A 98 17.21 -7.81 2.07
CA ALA A 98 17.76 -8.89 2.87
C ALA A 98 18.41 -8.37 4.17
N THR A 99 19.09 -7.23 4.10
CA THR A 99 19.67 -6.57 5.29
C THR A 99 18.58 -6.17 6.28
N LEU A 100 17.51 -5.52 5.82
CA LEU A 100 16.39 -5.15 6.67
C LEU A 100 15.66 -6.36 7.25
N ASP A 101 15.55 -7.44 6.48
CA ASP A 101 14.91 -8.68 6.93
C ASP A 101 15.68 -9.30 8.12
N HIS A 102 17.01 -9.27 8.09
CA HIS A 102 17.85 -9.64 9.25
C HIS A 102 17.67 -8.70 10.43
N LEU A 103 17.74 -7.38 10.20
CA LEU A 103 17.61 -6.37 11.26
C LEU A 103 16.23 -6.42 11.93
N SER A 104 15.18 -6.71 11.18
CA SER A 104 13.82 -6.87 11.68
C SER A 104 13.54 -8.26 12.26
N GLN A 105 14.50 -9.21 12.15
CA GLN A 105 14.32 -10.61 12.57
C GLN A 105 13.12 -11.28 11.89
N GLY A 106 12.98 -11.09 10.58
CA GLY A 106 11.92 -11.72 9.77
C GLY A 106 10.55 -11.06 9.88
N ARG A 107 10.46 -9.81 10.33
CA ARG A 107 9.20 -9.05 10.42
C ARG A 107 8.88 -8.25 9.15
N LEU A 108 9.67 -8.40 8.08
CA LEU A 108 9.46 -7.68 6.83
C LEU A 108 8.41 -8.37 5.95
N ASP A 109 7.46 -7.59 5.41
CA ASP A 109 6.56 -7.92 4.31
C ASP A 109 6.82 -6.98 3.14
N LEU A 110 7.05 -7.52 1.95
CA LEU A 110 7.46 -6.71 0.81
C LEU A 110 6.32 -6.50 -0.18
N GLY A 111 5.67 -5.36 -0.11
CA GLY A 111 4.71 -4.93 -1.12
C GLY A 111 5.41 -4.16 -2.25
N ILE A 112 5.17 -4.57 -3.48
CA ILE A 112 5.83 -4.07 -4.68
C ILE A 112 4.82 -3.53 -5.70
N GLY A 113 5.27 -2.60 -6.55
CA GLY A 113 4.43 -2.02 -7.57
C GLY A 113 5.19 -1.21 -8.62
N ARG A 114 4.43 -0.63 -9.57
CA ARG A 114 4.99 0.17 -10.68
C ARG A 114 4.72 1.66 -10.57
N SER A 115 3.81 2.08 -9.71
CA SER A 115 3.13 3.37 -9.76
C SER A 115 2.23 3.55 -11.01
N SER A 116 1.11 4.21 -10.79
CA SER A 116 0.21 4.64 -11.89
C SER A 116 0.51 6.05 -12.38
N PHE A 117 1.46 6.75 -11.74
CA PHE A 117 1.74 8.15 -11.99
C PHE A 117 3.14 8.35 -12.58
N PRO A 118 3.27 9.04 -13.73
CA PRO A 118 4.53 9.20 -14.45
C PRO A 118 5.55 10.08 -13.75
N ARG A 119 5.12 11.00 -12.87
CA ARG A 119 5.99 12.03 -12.28
C ARG A 119 7.25 11.46 -11.60
N ALA A 120 7.15 10.30 -10.94
CA ALA A 120 8.31 9.66 -10.34
C ALA A 120 9.30 9.20 -11.41
N TYR A 121 8.80 8.63 -12.50
CA TYR A 121 9.61 8.18 -13.62
C TYR A 121 10.34 9.34 -14.31
N GLU A 122 9.66 10.46 -14.53
CA GLU A 122 10.24 11.67 -15.07
C GLU A 122 11.39 12.19 -14.19
N GLY A 123 11.17 12.24 -12.87
CA GLY A 123 12.19 12.68 -11.94
C GLY A 123 13.40 11.76 -11.83
N TYR A 124 13.23 10.46 -12.07
CA TYR A 124 14.31 9.47 -12.15
C TYR A 124 14.86 9.27 -13.57
N ASN A 125 14.36 10.03 -14.55
CA ASN A 125 14.75 9.94 -15.96
C ASN A 125 14.59 8.54 -16.55
N ILE A 126 13.48 7.87 -16.22
CA ILE A 126 13.11 6.53 -16.70
C ILE A 126 11.85 6.64 -17.56
N PRO A 127 11.83 6.13 -18.80
CA PRO A 127 10.64 6.15 -19.64
C PRO A 127 9.49 5.36 -19.00
N TYR A 128 8.34 6.00 -18.77
CA TYR A 128 7.18 5.33 -18.16
C TYR A 128 6.67 4.15 -18.99
N ALA A 129 6.81 4.21 -20.31
CA ALA A 129 6.44 3.12 -21.23
C ALA A 129 7.19 1.81 -20.94
N GLU A 130 8.40 1.87 -20.38
CA GLU A 130 9.21 0.71 -20.02
C GLU A 130 8.84 0.11 -18.65
N SER A 131 7.96 0.78 -17.90
CA SER A 131 7.68 0.45 -16.49
C SER A 131 7.25 -0.99 -16.26
N ARG A 132 6.44 -1.58 -17.18
CA ARG A 132 5.96 -2.97 -17.07
C ARG A 132 7.10 -3.97 -17.31
N ALA A 133 7.88 -3.77 -18.35
CA ALA A 133 8.99 -4.65 -18.70
C ALA A 133 10.12 -4.56 -17.65
N ARG A 134 10.47 -3.34 -17.21
CA ARG A 134 11.44 -3.13 -16.12
C ARG A 134 11.00 -3.79 -14.82
N PHE A 135 9.72 -3.69 -14.46
CA PHE A 135 9.19 -4.31 -13.25
C PHE A 135 9.40 -5.83 -13.28
N GLN A 136 9.09 -6.47 -14.40
CA GLN A 136 9.23 -7.93 -14.52
C GLN A 136 10.68 -8.37 -14.41
N GLU A 137 11.60 -7.78 -15.19
CA GLU A 137 13.03 -8.11 -15.11
C GLU A 137 13.60 -7.83 -13.71
N TYR A 138 13.16 -6.75 -13.09
CA TYR A 138 13.58 -6.39 -11.74
C TYR A 138 13.18 -7.46 -10.72
N LEU A 139 11.94 -7.91 -10.76
CA LEU A 139 11.43 -8.94 -9.85
C LEU A 139 12.15 -10.29 -10.07
N ASP A 140 12.38 -10.66 -11.33
CA ASP A 140 13.09 -11.90 -11.68
C ASP A 140 14.53 -11.89 -11.13
N VAL A 141 15.25 -10.78 -11.31
CA VAL A 141 16.61 -10.62 -10.78
C VAL A 141 16.62 -10.65 -9.25
N MET A 142 15.68 -9.98 -8.58
CA MET A 142 15.58 -10.02 -7.12
C MET A 142 15.37 -11.44 -6.60
N ARG A 143 14.46 -12.20 -7.21
CA ARG A 143 14.21 -13.60 -6.83
C ARG A 143 15.46 -14.46 -7.01
N LEU A 144 16.17 -14.31 -8.13
CA LEU A 144 17.45 -15.01 -8.35
C LEU A 144 18.48 -14.62 -7.29
N ALA A 145 18.61 -13.32 -7.00
CA ALA A 145 19.56 -12.82 -6.00
C ALA A 145 19.32 -13.40 -4.60
N TRP A 146 18.07 -13.66 -4.22
CA TRP A 146 17.73 -14.23 -2.92
C TRP A 146 17.83 -15.76 -2.86
N THR A 147 17.42 -16.44 -3.94
CA THR A 147 17.22 -17.90 -3.91
C THR A 147 18.41 -18.70 -4.46
N GLN A 148 19.25 -18.09 -5.30
CA GLN A 148 20.40 -18.79 -5.89
C GLN A 148 21.70 -18.42 -5.18
N PRO A 149 22.60 -19.36 -4.92
CA PRO A 149 23.94 -19.05 -4.39
C PRO A 149 24.68 -18.06 -5.30
N ARG A 150 24.66 -18.32 -6.60
CA ARG A 150 25.19 -17.48 -7.67
C ARG A 150 24.24 -17.51 -8.86
N PHE A 151 24.17 -16.44 -9.62
CA PHE A 151 23.31 -16.40 -10.80
C PHE A 151 23.92 -15.58 -11.96
N SER A 152 23.44 -15.87 -13.15
CA SER A 152 23.60 -15.04 -14.33
C SER A 152 22.23 -14.69 -14.88
N TYR A 153 22.09 -13.51 -15.43
CA TYR A 153 20.84 -13.02 -16.04
C TYR A 153 21.17 -12.18 -17.26
N THR A 154 20.40 -12.31 -18.33
CA THR A 154 20.50 -11.49 -19.51
C THR A 154 19.10 -11.06 -19.94
N GLY A 155 18.78 -9.80 -19.74
CA GLY A 155 17.52 -9.18 -20.10
C GLY A 155 17.74 -7.95 -20.96
N THR A 156 16.68 -7.18 -21.17
CA THR A 156 16.69 -5.91 -21.91
C THR A 156 17.34 -4.79 -21.09
N PHE A 157 17.10 -4.76 -19.78
CA PHE A 157 17.53 -3.66 -18.90
C PHE A 157 18.69 -4.06 -17.99
N TYR A 158 18.82 -5.35 -17.67
CA TYR A 158 19.82 -5.83 -16.72
C TYR A 158 20.59 -7.02 -17.27
N THR A 159 21.91 -7.03 -17.05
CA THR A 159 22.78 -8.17 -17.39
C THR A 159 23.75 -8.41 -16.25
N PHE A 160 23.76 -9.63 -15.73
CA PHE A 160 24.65 -10.08 -14.67
C PHE A 160 25.37 -11.36 -15.10
N ARG A 161 26.62 -11.51 -14.72
CA ARG A 161 27.43 -12.69 -15.03
C ARG A 161 28.03 -13.24 -13.75
N ASP A 162 27.60 -14.44 -13.36
CA ASP A 162 28.14 -15.20 -12.24
C ASP A 162 28.28 -14.37 -10.95
N VAL A 163 27.23 -13.65 -10.57
CA VAL A 163 27.22 -12.80 -9.38
C VAL A 163 26.70 -13.57 -8.16
N GLU A 164 27.32 -13.29 -7.01
CA GLU A 164 26.87 -13.73 -5.70
C GLU A 164 26.39 -12.52 -4.91
N VAL A 165 25.16 -12.57 -4.40
CA VAL A 165 24.53 -11.47 -3.67
C VAL A 165 24.38 -11.86 -2.20
N LEU A 166 24.90 -11.03 -1.30
CA LEU A 166 24.82 -11.20 0.16
C LEU A 166 24.37 -9.89 0.82
N PRO A 167 23.66 -9.97 1.97
CA PRO A 167 23.20 -11.20 2.61
C PRO A 167 22.06 -11.87 1.84
N LYS A 168 21.79 -13.15 2.13
CA LYS A 168 20.51 -13.77 1.77
C LYS A 168 19.45 -13.34 2.78
N PRO A 169 18.15 -13.33 2.43
CA PRO A 169 17.11 -13.00 3.40
C PRO A 169 17.12 -13.89 4.64
N PHE A 170 16.65 -13.34 5.76
CA PHE A 170 16.42 -14.08 6.99
C PHE A 170 15.21 -15.04 6.84
N GLN A 171 14.15 -14.60 6.17
CA GLN A 171 12.98 -15.40 5.83
C GLN A 171 13.26 -16.27 4.60
N TYR A 172 12.77 -17.51 4.61
CA TYR A 172 12.99 -18.45 3.50
C TYR A 172 11.69 -18.65 2.70
N PRO A 173 11.74 -18.65 1.34
CA PRO A 173 12.91 -18.38 0.49
C PRO A 173 13.29 -16.90 0.38
N HIS A 174 12.41 -16.01 0.81
CA HIS A 174 12.53 -14.55 0.89
C HIS A 174 11.34 -13.99 1.71
N PRO A 175 11.33 -12.70 2.10
CA PRO A 175 10.17 -12.09 2.73
C PRO A 175 8.90 -12.30 1.90
N PRO A 176 7.71 -12.41 2.53
CA PRO A 176 6.45 -12.46 1.79
C PRO A 176 6.35 -11.33 0.78
N LEU A 177 6.04 -11.69 -0.48
CA LEU A 177 5.89 -10.74 -1.57
C LEU A 177 4.41 -10.50 -1.85
N HIS A 178 4.04 -9.22 -1.86
CA HIS A 178 2.71 -8.76 -2.23
C HIS A 178 2.80 -7.77 -3.38
N GLN A 179 1.89 -7.82 -4.34
CA GLN A 179 1.88 -6.87 -5.45
C GLN A 179 0.58 -6.06 -5.45
N ALA A 180 0.71 -4.75 -5.69
CA ALA A 180 -0.45 -3.88 -5.87
C ALA A 180 -1.08 -4.08 -7.25
N ALA A 181 -2.40 -4.25 -7.28
CA ALA A 181 -3.21 -4.31 -8.49
C ALA A 181 -4.12 -3.08 -8.61
N ALA A 182 -4.25 -2.58 -9.85
CA ALA A 182 -5.14 -1.48 -10.18
C ALA A 182 -5.97 -1.73 -11.45
N THR A 183 -5.62 -2.74 -12.26
CA THR A 183 -6.32 -3.09 -13.49
C THR A 183 -6.69 -4.57 -13.50
N PRO A 184 -7.84 -4.98 -14.06
CA PRO A 184 -8.31 -6.37 -14.02
C PRO A 184 -7.27 -7.40 -14.46
N ASP A 185 -6.53 -7.15 -15.53
CA ASP A 185 -5.51 -8.07 -16.05
C ASP A 185 -4.37 -8.33 -15.04
N THR A 186 -4.08 -7.35 -14.18
CA THR A 186 -3.03 -7.46 -13.19
C THR A 186 -3.39 -8.45 -12.08
N PHE A 187 -4.67 -8.57 -11.72
CA PHE A 187 -5.12 -9.48 -10.65
C PHE A 187 -4.81 -10.94 -10.97
N ALA A 188 -5.21 -11.41 -12.14
CA ALA A 188 -4.94 -12.79 -12.57
C ALA A 188 -3.43 -13.07 -12.71
N ALA A 189 -2.66 -12.12 -13.24
CA ALA A 189 -1.21 -12.25 -13.35
C ALA A 189 -0.52 -12.40 -11.99
N ILE A 190 -0.93 -11.64 -10.97
CA ILE A 190 -0.42 -11.74 -9.58
C ILE A 190 -0.71 -13.14 -9.02
N GLY A 191 -1.93 -13.66 -9.21
CA GLY A 191 -2.30 -15.00 -8.80
C GLY A 191 -1.43 -16.08 -9.46
N THR A 192 -1.21 -15.98 -10.77
CA THR A 192 -0.33 -16.90 -11.49
C THR A 192 1.12 -16.89 -10.96
N MET A 193 1.62 -15.71 -10.54
CA MET A 193 2.97 -15.57 -9.99
C MET A 193 3.11 -16.04 -8.54
N GLY A 194 2.03 -16.42 -7.85
CA GLY A 194 2.04 -16.82 -6.45
C GLY A 194 2.37 -15.69 -5.49
N LEU A 195 2.00 -14.45 -5.81
CA LEU A 195 2.20 -13.28 -4.96
C LEU A 195 0.93 -12.94 -4.20
N GLY A 196 1.07 -12.42 -2.97
CA GLY A 196 -0.03 -11.80 -2.26
C GLY A 196 -0.56 -10.57 -3.01
N LEU A 197 -1.83 -10.27 -2.82
CA LEU A 197 -2.53 -9.18 -3.50
C LEU A 197 -2.74 -7.99 -2.55
N LEU A 198 -2.28 -6.80 -2.95
CA LEU A 198 -2.62 -5.54 -2.32
C LEU A 198 -3.63 -4.79 -3.18
N VAL A 199 -4.78 -4.47 -2.60
CA VAL A 199 -5.86 -3.74 -3.27
C VAL A 199 -6.18 -2.48 -2.49
N ALA A 200 -6.53 -1.40 -3.17
CA ALA A 200 -6.96 -0.15 -2.54
C ALA A 200 -8.27 0.34 -3.15
N LEU A 201 -9.20 0.80 -2.30
CA LEU A 201 -10.47 1.41 -2.75
C LEU A 201 -10.32 2.81 -3.35
N ILE A 202 -9.11 3.25 -3.59
CA ILE A 202 -8.84 4.61 -4.08
C ILE A 202 -9.42 4.82 -5.49
N GLY A 203 -9.20 3.87 -6.40
CA GLY A 203 -9.64 3.96 -7.79
C GLY A 203 -10.84 3.10 -8.14
N THR A 204 -11.09 2.02 -7.40
CA THR A 204 -12.11 1.01 -7.70
C THR A 204 -13.16 0.98 -6.60
N PRO A 205 -14.46 1.10 -6.93
CA PRO A 205 -15.54 0.95 -5.95
C PRO A 205 -15.54 -0.46 -5.35
N MET A 206 -16.04 -0.59 -4.12
CA MET A 206 -16.10 -1.87 -3.41
C MET A 206 -16.89 -2.94 -4.19
N ALA A 207 -17.97 -2.53 -4.85
CA ALA A 207 -18.82 -3.41 -5.64
C ALA A 207 -18.08 -4.07 -6.83
N GLU A 208 -17.02 -3.45 -7.34
CA GLU A 208 -16.25 -3.95 -8.49
C GLU A 208 -15.08 -4.88 -8.09
N LEU A 209 -14.79 -5.03 -6.78
CA LEU A 209 -13.65 -5.82 -6.31
C LEU A 209 -13.88 -7.33 -6.37
N ALA A 210 -15.09 -7.81 -6.10
CA ALA A 210 -15.36 -9.24 -6.01
C ALA A 210 -14.96 -10.03 -7.28
N PRO A 211 -15.32 -9.62 -8.51
CA PRO A 211 -14.95 -10.37 -9.71
C PRO A 211 -13.43 -10.37 -9.96
N VAL A 212 -12.72 -9.29 -9.68
CA VAL A 212 -11.26 -9.24 -9.92
C VAL A 212 -10.47 -10.02 -8.86
N ILE A 213 -10.94 -10.06 -7.60
CA ILE A 213 -10.37 -10.92 -6.56
C ILE A 213 -10.64 -12.40 -6.89
N ALA A 214 -11.81 -12.75 -7.38
CA ALA A 214 -12.12 -14.09 -7.83
C ALA A 214 -11.21 -14.53 -9.00
N ALA A 215 -10.91 -13.64 -9.95
CA ALA A 215 -9.95 -13.90 -11.02
C ALA A 215 -8.53 -14.16 -10.49
N TYR A 216 -8.07 -13.41 -9.49
CA TYR A 216 -6.81 -13.66 -8.79
C TYR A 216 -6.78 -15.06 -8.15
N GLN A 217 -7.82 -15.42 -7.39
CA GLN A 217 -7.90 -16.71 -6.68
C GLN A 217 -7.96 -17.88 -7.66
N THR A 218 -8.71 -17.72 -8.76
CA THR A 218 -8.78 -18.73 -9.83
C THR A 218 -7.41 -18.96 -10.48
N ALA A 219 -6.69 -17.88 -10.79
CA ALA A 219 -5.35 -17.96 -11.36
C ALA A 219 -4.32 -18.54 -10.38
N TRP A 220 -4.43 -18.23 -9.09
CA TRP A 220 -3.62 -18.80 -8.01
C TRP A 220 -3.76 -20.32 -7.95
N GLN A 221 -5.02 -20.82 -7.94
CA GLN A 221 -5.32 -22.24 -7.90
C GLN A 221 -4.89 -22.97 -9.19
N ALA A 222 -5.14 -22.35 -10.35
CA ALA A 222 -4.75 -22.91 -11.66
C ALA A 222 -3.24 -23.06 -11.81
N ALA A 223 -2.45 -22.17 -11.17
CA ALA A 223 -1.00 -22.26 -11.12
C ALA A 223 -0.46 -23.27 -10.08
N GLY A 224 -1.34 -23.92 -9.30
CA GLY A 224 -0.95 -24.92 -8.30
C GLY A 224 -0.38 -24.38 -7.00
N HIS A 225 -0.59 -23.10 -6.70
CA HIS A 225 -0.15 -22.53 -5.45
C HIS A 225 -1.02 -23.00 -4.27
N PRO A 226 -0.46 -23.17 -3.05
CA PRO A 226 -1.22 -23.66 -1.90
C PRO A 226 -2.21 -22.61 -1.37
N GLY A 227 -3.38 -23.07 -0.89
CA GLY A 227 -4.41 -22.22 -0.32
C GLY A 227 -5.14 -21.36 -1.36
N GLN A 228 -5.58 -20.17 -0.95
CA GLN A 228 -6.34 -19.24 -1.80
C GLN A 228 -5.57 -17.95 -2.16
N GLY A 229 -4.33 -17.84 -1.69
CA GLY A 229 -3.56 -16.60 -1.76
C GLY A 229 -4.02 -15.56 -0.72
N GLU A 230 -3.14 -14.61 -0.43
CA GLU A 230 -3.44 -13.53 0.52
C GLU A 230 -3.99 -12.31 -0.22
N VAL A 231 -5.09 -11.76 0.30
CA VAL A 231 -5.71 -10.52 -0.21
C VAL A 231 -5.82 -9.52 0.94
N ARG A 232 -5.11 -8.41 0.83
CA ARG A 232 -5.16 -7.31 1.80
C ARG A 232 -5.80 -6.08 1.15
N LEU A 233 -6.84 -5.56 1.78
CA LEU A 233 -7.56 -4.39 1.31
C LEU A 233 -7.12 -3.15 2.08
N ARG A 234 -6.49 -2.19 1.39
CA ARG A 234 -6.27 -0.84 1.91
C ARG A 234 -7.55 -0.04 1.75
N LEU A 235 -8.07 0.47 2.86
CA LEU A 235 -9.25 1.32 2.84
C LEU A 235 -9.21 2.43 3.89
N PRO A 236 -9.75 3.63 3.58
CA PRO A 236 -9.91 4.71 4.54
C PRO A 236 -10.89 4.33 5.63
N ILE A 237 -10.45 4.42 6.89
CA ILE A 237 -11.29 4.17 8.06
C ILE A 237 -11.20 5.34 9.03
N TYR A 238 -12.34 5.83 9.48
CA TYR A 238 -12.42 6.82 10.54
C TYR A 238 -13.51 6.46 11.54
N VAL A 239 -13.13 6.37 12.81
CA VAL A 239 -14.03 5.98 13.90
C VAL A 239 -14.24 7.17 14.82
N ALA A 240 -15.49 7.47 15.16
CA ALA A 240 -15.83 8.51 16.11
C ALA A 240 -16.97 8.05 17.03
N ASP A 241 -17.20 8.79 18.11
CA ASP A 241 -18.24 8.47 19.11
C ASP A 241 -19.66 8.58 18.51
N THR A 242 -19.84 9.44 17.50
CA THR A 242 -21.12 9.62 16.80
C THR A 242 -20.94 9.50 15.27
N LEU A 243 -22.00 9.08 14.58
CA LEU A 243 -22.01 8.98 13.13
C LEU A 243 -21.80 10.35 12.47
N GLU A 244 -22.39 11.40 13.03
CA GLU A 244 -22.24 12.77 12.55
C GLU A 244 -20.76 13.20 12.55
N GLN A 245 -20.04 12.99 13.66
CA GLN A 245 -18.61 13.30 13.75
C GLN A 245 -17.79 12.43 12.79
N ALA A 246 -18.07 11.10 12.75
CA ALA A 246 -17.37 10.19 11.87
C ALA A 246 -17.44 10.58 10.40
N GLN A 247 -18.53 11.19 9.98
CA GLN A 247 -18.71 11.66 8.61
C GLN A 247 -18.24 13.09 8.40
N ALA A 248 -18.39 13.99 9.38
CA ALA A 248 -18.03 15.39 9.24
C ALA A 248 -16.51 15.63 9.30
N ASP A 249 -15.80 14.98 10.23
CA ASP A 249 -14.40 15.21 10.49
C ASP A 249 -13.47 14.90 9.29
N PRO A 250 -13.64 13.78 8.55
CA PRO A 250 -12.77 13.45 7.41
C PRO A 250 -13.14 14.22 6.12
N ARG A 251 -14.36 14.73 6.00
CA ARG A 251 -14.88 15.35 4.75
C ARG A 251 -13.96 16.42 4.18
N PRO A 252 -13.41 17.39 4.98
CA PRO A 252 -12.52 18.43 4.46
C PRO A 252 -11.18 17.89 3.93
N SER A 253 -10.77 16.68 4.33
CA SER A 253 -9.55 16.02 3.87
C SER A 253 -9.80 15.11 2.66
N VAL A 254 -10.84 14.29 2.72
CA VAL A 254 -11.10 13.25 1.73
C VAL A 254 -11.62 13.81 0.40
N MET A 255 -12.47 14.83 0.40
CA MET A 255 -12.99 15.39 -0.85
C MET A 255 -11.91 16.05 -1.72
N PRO A 256 -11.00 16.90 -1.17
CA PRO A 256 -9.87 17.41 -1.93
C PRO A 256 -8.90 16.32 -2.40
N TYR A 257 -8.77 15.21 -1.66
CA TYR A 257 -7.96 14.07 -2.07
C TYR A 257 -8.49 13.44 -3.37
N TYR A 258 -9.80 13.14 -3.44
CA TYR A 258 -10.40 12.58 -4.65
C TYR A 258 -10.37 13.55 -5.84
N GLU A 259 -10.46 14.87 -5.61
CA GLU A 259 -10.25 15.85 -6.65
C GLU A 259 -8.79 15.86 -7.17
N ARG A 260 -7.79 15.78 -6.28
CA ARG A 260 -6.39 15.63 -6.71
C ARG A 260 -6.15 14.33 -7.47
N LEU A 261 -6.80 13.24 -7.05
CA LEU A 261 -6.75 11.95 -7.75
C LEU A 261 -7.31 12.07 -9.17
N ARG A 262 -8.49 12.69 -9.32
CA ARG A 262 -9.11 12.97 -10.61
C ARG A 262 -8.17 13.77 -11.52
N GLN A 263 -7.59 14.84 -11.01
CA GLN A 263 -6.62 15.65 -11.75
C GLN A 263 -5.36 14.85 -12.14
N GLY A 264 -4.91 13.95 -11.27
CA GLY A 264 -3.80 13.04 -11.57
C GLY A 264 -4.11 12.10 -12.75
N TYR A 265 -5.32 11.50 -12.76
CA TYR A 265 -5.77 10.66 -13.87
C TYR A 265 -5.93 11.45 -15.16
N LEU A 266 -6.49 12.66 -15.13
CA LEU A 266 -6.63 13.52 -16.33
C LEU A 266 -5.26 13.85 -16.94
N ARG A 267 -4.29 14.31 -16.14
CA ARG A 267 -2.93 14.59 -16.64
C ARG A 267 -2.29 13.34 -17.25
N SER A 268 -2.40 12.21 -16.58
CA SER A 268 -1.84 10.96 -17.05
C SER A 268 -2.54 10.42 -18.31
N ALA A 269 -3.86 10.61 -18.42
CA ALA A 269 -4.64 10.24 -19.61
C ALA A 269 -4.23 11.06 -20.83
N GLN A 270 -4.04 12.38 -20.66
CA GLN A 270 -3.59 13.27 -21.71
C GLN A 270 -2.15 12.96 -22.18
N GLN A 271 -1.25 12.66 -21.24
CA GLN A 271 0.14 12.40 -21.55
C GLN A 271 0.36 11.07 -22.30
N PHE A 272 -0.49 10.06 -22.07
CA PHE A 272 -0.33 8.69 -22.58
C PHE A 272 -1.51 8.21 -23.44
N GLU A 273 -2.43 9.08 -23.81
CA GLU A 273 -3.64 8.76 -24.59
C GLU A 273 -4.40 7.53 -24.03
N ASN A 274 -4.55 7.48 -22.68
CA ASN A 274 -5.09 6.32 -21.98
C ASN A 274 -6.59 6.49 -21.70
N ALA A 275 -7.43 5.78 -22.46
CA ALA A 275 -8.87 5.84 -22.34
C ALA A 275 -9.41 5.35 -20.97
N GLU A 276 -8.77 4.35 -20.36
CA GLU A 276 -9.16 3.84 -19.04
C GLU A 276 -8.99 4.91 -17.95
N ARG A 277 -7.88 5.66 -17.97
CA ARG A 277 -7.66 6.77 -17.05
C ARG A 277 -8.61 7.93 -17.27
N THR A 278 -9.01 8.17 -18.53
CA THR A 278 -10.05 9.14 -18.86
C THR A 278 -11.37 8.73 -18.24
N ALA A 279 -11.75 7.46 -18.33
CA ALA A 279 -12.99 6.94 -17.74
C ALA A 279 -12.96 7.03 -16.21
N LEU A 280 -11.84 6.65 -15.56
CA LEU A 280 -11.67 6.81 -14.11
C LEU A 280 -11.78 8.27 -13.66
N ALA A 281 -11.20 9.19 -14.40
CA ALA A 281 -11.33 10.61 -14.10
C ALA A 281 -12.77 11.12 -14.26
N ALA A 282 -13.51 10.61 -15.25
CA ALA A 282 -14.93 10.94 -15.45
C ALA A 282 -15.81 10.41 -14.31
N GLN A 283 -15.58 9.18 -13.84
CA GLN A 283 -16.27 8.63 -12.67
C GLN A 283 -16.04 9.48 -11.42
N LEU A 284 -14.79 9.92 -11.19
CA LEU A 284 -14.47 10.76 -10.04
C LEU A 284 -15.03 12.18 -10.14
N ALA A 285 -15.36 12.68 -11.35
CA ALA A 285 -15.92 14.01 -11.54
C ALA A 285 -17.33 14.16 -10.96
N THR A 286 -18.09 13.06 -10.91
CA THR A 286 -19.48 13.03 -10.41
C THR A 286 -19.59 12.43 -9.02
N LEU A 287 -18.47 12.02 -8.41
CA LEU A 287 -18.45 11.37 -7.10
C LEU A 287 -18.95 12.31 -6.00
N THR A 288 -20.11 12.00 -5.43
CA THR A 288 -20.66 12.69 -4.28
C THR A 288 -20.06 12.18 -2.98
N TYR A 289 -20.20 12.94 -1.90
CA TYR A 289 -19.73 12.49 -0.58
C TYR A 289 -20.53 11.29 -0.07
N GLU A 290 -21.81 11.24 -0.37
CA GLU A 290 -22.73 10.17 -0.03
C GLU A 290 -22.33 8.85 -0.73
N GLU A 291 -22.01 8.87 -2.01
CA GLU A 291 -21.49 7.72 -2.76
C GLU A 291 -20.12 7.28 -2.23
N LEU A 292 -19.26 8.23 -1.85
CA LEU A 292 -17.96 7.93 -1.27
C LEU A 292 -18.12 7.16 0.05
N LEU A 293 -19.04 7.59 0.93
CA LEU A 293 -19.35 6.90 2.19
C LEU A 293 -19.87 5.47 1.97
N GLN A 294 -20.60 5.24 0.88
CA GLN A 294 -21.12 3.91 0.55
C GLN A 294 -20.08 2.98 -0.05
N GLU A 295 -19.24 3.48 -0.97
CA GLU A 295 -18.46 2.64 -1.87
C GLU A 295 -16.95 2.68 -1.63
N ARG A 296 -16.41 3.67 -0.90
CA ARG A 296 -14.96 3.89 -0.91
C ARG A 296 -14.30 4.06 0.45
N VAL A 297 -15.08 4.27 1.50
CA VAL A 297 -14.56 4.49 2.86
C VAL A 297 -15.42 3.77 3.89
N VAL A 298 -14.90 3.64 5.11
CA VAL A 298 -15.64 3.14 6.27
C VAL A 298 -15.52 4.17 7.40
N PHE A 299 -16.46 5.10 7.43
CA PHE A 299 -16.56 6.16 8.43
C PHE A 299 -17.82 5.94 9.27
N GLY A 300 -17.67 5.74 10.57
CA GLY A 300 -18.80 5.43 11.43
C GLY A 300 -18.46 5.32 12.91
N THR A 301 -19.46 4.99 13.70
CA THR A 301 -19.26 4.58 15.09
C THR A 301 -18.52 3.24 15.15
N PRO A 302 -17.97 2.83 16.29
CA PRO A 302 -17.33 1.51 16.41
C PRO A 302 -18.22 0.36 15.92
N ARG A 303 -19.52 0.41 16.20
CA ARG A 303 -20.49 -0.59 15.75
C ARG A 303 -20.62 -0.62 14.23
N ASP A 304 -20.83 0.54 13.61
CA ASP A 304 -20.98 0.64 12.16
C ASP A 304 -19.75 0.11 11.43
N VAL A 305 -18.54 0.45 11.95
CA VAL A 305 -17.26 0.02 11.38
C VAL A 305 -17.10 -1.50 11.50
N VAL A 306 -17.41 -2.12 12.66
CA VAL A 306 -17.36 -3.57 12.81
C VAL A 306 -18.29 -4.28 11.83
N GLU A 307 -19.56 -3.87 11.76
CA GLU A 307 -20.55 -4.45 10.84
C GLU A 307 -20.10 -4.35 9.38
N ARG A 308 -19.61 -3.18 8.97
CA ARG A 308 -19.15 -2.95 7.59
C ARG A 308 -17.91 -3.77 7.25
N LEU A 309 -16.91 -3.82 8.12
CA LEU A 309 -15.68 -4.57 7.88
C LEU A 309 -15.93 -6.09 7.82
N ARG A 310 -16.81 -6.62 8.66
CA ARG A 310 -17.23 -8.02 8.59
C ARG A 310 -17.91 -8.35 7.25
N THR A 311 -18.83 -7.49 6.83
CA THR A 311 -19.53 -7.66 5.54
C THR A 311 -18.53 -7.67 4.39
N VAL A 312 -17.60 -6.71 4.36
CA VAL A 312 -16.58 -6.60 3.31
C VAL A 312 -15.63 -7.81 3.32
N GLN A 313 -15.18 -8.23 4.50
CA GLN A 313 -14.29 -9.39 4.65
C GLN A 313 -14.95 -10.66 4.09
N GLN A 314 -16.20 -10.92 4.47
CA GLN A 314 -16.94 -12.11 4.02
C GLN A 314 -17.21 -12.07 2.51
N ALA A 315 -17.64 -10.91 2.00
CA ALA A 315 -17.96 -10.75 0.58
C ALA A 315 -16.74 -10.91 -0.34
N LEU A 316 -15.55 -10.50 0.12
CA LEU A 316 -14.33 -10.47 -0.69
C LEU A 316 -13.32 -11.57 -0.32
N GLY A 317 -13.53 -12.34 0.75
CA GLY A 317 -12.59 -13.38 1.19
C GLY A 317 -11.22 -12.80 1.58
N LEU A 318 -11.20 -11.68 2.31
CA LEU A 318 -9.96 -10.97 2.63
C LEU A 318 -9.16 -11.66 3.75
N SER A 319 -7.84 -11.68 3.60
CA SER A 319 -6.91 -12.11 4.64
C SER A 319 -6.69 -11.02 5.70
N GLY A 320 -6.84 -9.75 5.33
CA GLY A 320 -6.67 -8.62 6.24
C GLY A 320 -7.02 -7.27 5.62
N PHE A 321 -7.00 -6.26 6.50
CA PHE A 321 -7.18 -4.86 6.14
C PHE A 321 -5.89 -4.07 6.37
N ILE A 322 -5.65 -3.09 5.51
CA ILE A 322 -4.66 -2.03 5.75
C ILE A 322 -5.45 -0.73 5.93
N ILE A 323 -5.52 -0.26 7.18
CA ILE A 323 -6.31 0.90 7.56
C ILE A 323 -5.58 2.17 7.17
N GLU A 324 -6.25 3.04 6.43
CA GLU A 324 -5.78 4.39 6.10
C GLU A 324 -6.51 5.42 6.98
N PRO A 325 -5.88 5.89 8.08
CA PRO A 325 -6.59 6.69 9.09
C PRO A 325 -6.72 8.17 8.72
N ASN A 326 -5.93 8.63 7.74
CA ASN A 326 -5.83 10.06 7.39
C ASN A 326 -5.78 10.27 5.88
N VAL A 327 -6.81 9.79 5.18
CA VAL A 327 -6.89 9.96 3.72
C VAL A 327 -6.82 11.44 3.32
N GLY A 328 -5.85 11.76 2.45
CA GLY A 328 -5.59 13.13 2.01
C GLY A 328 -4.70 13.96 2.94
N GLY A 329 -4.33 13.45 4.13
CA GLY A 329 -3.37 14.07 5.05
C GLY A 329 -3.91 15.29 5.82
N GLY A 330 -5.20 15.63 5.69
CA GLY A 330 -5.78 16.88 6.20
C GLY A 330 -6.53 16.75 7.55
N ILE A 331 -6.73 15.53 8.08
CA ILE A 331 -7.39 15.35 9.38
C ILE A 331 -6.39 15.75 10.50
N PRO A 332 -6.78 16.58 11.49
CA PRO A 332 -5.92 16.91 12.62
C PRO A 332 -5.37 15.68 13.34
N LEU A 333 -4.08 15.68 13.73
CA LEU A 333 -3.42 14.49 14.29
C LEU A 333 -4.08 13.98 15.56
N GLU A 334 -4.58 14.86 16.41
CA GLU A 334 -5.32 14.52 17.63
C GLU A 334 -6.62 13.73 17.33
N ARG A 335 -7.32 14.09 16.24
CA ARG A 335 -8.52 13.37 15.80
C ARG A 335 -8.16 12.02 15.17
N VAL A 336 -7.08 11.97 14.41
CA VAL A 336 -6.54 10.69 13.88
C VAL A 336 -6.18 9.75 15.03
N ALA A 337 -5.46 10.23 16.05
CA ALA A 337 -5.10 9.44 17.22
C ALA A 337 -6.34 8.93 17.98
N ARG A 338 -7.34 9.80 18.20
CA ARG A 338 -8.61 9.40 18.85
C ARG A 338 -9.34 8.32 18.04
N SER A 339 -9.40 8.47 16.72
CA SER A 339 -10.02 7.48 15.84
C SER A 339 -9.28 6.13 15.90
N LEU A 340 -7.94 6.15 15.93
CA LEU A 340 -7.14 4.94 16.06
C LEU A 340 -7.28 4.29 17.46
N ASP A 341 -7.39 5.06 18.54
CA ASP A 341 -7.71 4.55 19.86
C ASP A 341 -9.03 3.79 19.86
N LEU A 342 -10.11 4.40 19.34
CA LEU A 342 -11.42 3.74 19.22
C LEU A 342 -11.34 2.49 18.36
N PHE A 343 -10.61 2.55 17.26
CA PHE A 343 -10.41 1.38 16.41
C PHE A 343 -9.68 0.26 17.14
N ALA A 344 -8.55 0.56 17.76
CA ALA A 344 -7.67 -0.43 18.39
C ALA A 344 -8.32 -1.11 19.62
N TYR A 345 -8.97 -0.31 20.46
CA TYR A 345 -9.51 -0.83 21.73
C TYR A 345 -10.97 -1.28 21.65
N VAL A 346 -11.74 -0.82 20.66
CA VAL A 346 -13.16 -1.17 20.57
C VAL A 346 -13.51 -1.97 19.32
N VAL A 347 -12.95 -1.62 18.14
CA VAL A 347 -13.28 -2.28 16.86
C VAL A 347 -12.45 -3.54 16.65
N ALA A 348 -11.13 -3.44 16.74
CA ALA A 348 -10.21 -4.54 16.40
C ALA A 348 -10.44 -5.81 17.25
N PRO A 349 -10.68 -5.73 18.58
CA PRO A 349 -11.00 -6.92 19.37
C PRO A 349 -12.23 -7.66 18.83
N GLN A 350 -13.31 -6.94 18.53
CA GLN A 350 -14.54 -7.55 18.00
C GLN A 350 -14.35 -8.21 16.63
N LEU A 351 -13.48 -7.66 15.79
CA LEU A 351 -13.14 -8.28 14.50
C LEU A 351 -12.33 -9.57 14.67
N ARG A 352 -11.53 -9.68 15.73
CA ARG A 352 -10.71 -10.86 16.04
C ARG A 352 -11.49 -11.99 16.71
N GLU A 353 -12.51 -11.67 17.50
CA GLU A 353 -13.36 -12.65 18.20
C GLU A 353 -14.30 -13.44 17.28
N ALA A 354 -14.43 -13.07 16.00
CA ALA A 354 -15.38 -13.67 15.05
C ALA A 354 -14.80 -14.81 14.20
N ILE A 355 -13.64 -15.33 14.57
CA ILE A 355 -13.01 -16.52 14.00
C ILE A 355 -13.05 -17.64 15.05
#